data_1d871b6b6a7fe2b139e7b806b3a87021
#
_entry.id   1d871b6b6a7fe2b139e7b806b3a87021
#
_cell.length_a   1.000
_cell.length_b   1.000
_cell.length_c   1.000
_cell.angle_alpha   90.00
_cell.angle_beta   90.00
_cell.angle_gamma   90.00
#
_symmetry.space_group_name_H-M   'P 1'
#
loop_
_entity.id
_entity.type
_entity.pdbx_description
1 polymer ?
#
loop_
_entity_poly.entity_id
_entity_poly.type
_entity_poly.pdbx_seq_one_letter_code
_entity_poly.pdbx_strand_id
1 'polypeptide(L)' 'MRKFNVLYKGRKIYVDLSMEECTEIFQDFAERFYSGENIDPNEIEMEEILNG' A
#
# COMPACT_ATOMS: atom_id res chain seq x y z
N MET A 1 -0.22 8.58 -16.83
CA MET A 1 0.30 7.50 -15.96
C MET A 1 -0.52 7.38 -14.70
N ARG A 2 -0.81 6.16 -14.31
CA ARG A 2 -1.58 5.91 -13.08
C ARG A 2 -0.67 6.02 -11.88
N LYS A 3 -1.15 6.71 -10.87
CA LYS A 3 -0.44 6.87 -9.61
C LYS A 3 -1.34 6.44 -8.47
N PHE A 4 -0.73 5.98 -7.40
CA PHE A 4 -1.46 5.41 -6.27
C PHE A 4 -0.90 5.88 -4.94
N ASN A 5 -1.77 5.89 -3.94
CA ASN A 5 -1.38 6.05 -2.55
C ASN A 5 -1.68 4.76 -1.81
N VAL A 6 -0.89 4.44 -0.82
CA VAL A 6 -1.16 3.30 0.07
C VAL A 6 -1.48 3.86 1.45
N LEU A 7 -2.60 3.39 2.00
CA LEU A 7 -3.07 3.80 3.32
C LEU A 7 -3.05 2.62 4.26
N TYR A 8 -2.70 2.87 5.51
CA TYR A 8 -2.77 1.88 6.56
C TYR A 8 -3.49 2.50 7.75
N LYS A 9 -4.57 1.85 8.18
CA LYS A 9 -5.45 2.34 9.25
C LYS A 9 -5.92 3.78 8.99
N GLY A 10 -6.26 4.05 7.72
CA GLY A 10 -6.76 5.36 7.30
C GLY A 10 -5.70 6.42 7.09
N ARG A 11 -4.41 6.10 7.28
CA ARG A 11 -3.31 7.04 7.11
C ARG A 11 -2.56 6.77 5.82
N LYS A 12 -2.27 7.81 5.07
CA LYS A 12 -1.45 7.68 3.86
C LYS A 12 0.00 7.49 4.27
N ILE A 13 0.49 6.26 4.12
CA ILE A 13 1.87 5.91 4.48
C ILE A 13 2.81 6.00 3.30
N TYR A 14 2.27 5.86 2.07
CA TYR A 14 3.03 6.06 0.84
C TYR A 14 2.16 6.84 -0.14
N VAL A 15 2.78 7.73 -0.90
CA VAL A 15 2.06 8.57 -1.85
C VAL A 15 2.78 8.58 -3.20
N ASP A 16 2.01 8.85 -4.24
CA ASP A 16 2.53 9.07 -5.59
C ASP A 16 3.33 7.88 -6.12
N LEU A 17 2.78 6.68 -5.95
CA LEU A 17 3.44 5.44 -6.34
C LEU A 17 2.98 4.98 -7.71
N SER A 18 3.89 4.36 -8.47
CA SER A 18 3.54 3.63 -9.68
C SER A 18 2.88 2.31 -9.29
N MET A 19 2.27 1.63 -10.27
CA MET A 19 1.69 0.32 -10.04
C MET A 19 2.73 -0.68 -9.53
N GLU A 20 3.93 -0.65 -10.11
CA GLU A 20 5.01 -1.55 -9.71
C GLU A 20 5.44 -1.29 -8.28
N GLU A 21 5.55 -0.03 -7.90
CA GLU A 21 5.91 0.33 -6.53
C GLU A 21 4.85 -0.13 -5.53
N CYS A 22 3.57 0.02 -5.89
CA CYS A 22 2.48 -0.49 -5.05
C CYS A 22 2.59 -2.00 -4.85
N THR A 23 2.86 -2.74 -5.92
CA THR A 23 3.01 -4.19 -5.85
C THR A 23 4.13 -4.58 -4.89
N GLU A 24 5.26 -3.89 -4.98
CA GLU A 24 6.39 -4.16 -4.10
C GLU A 24 6.04 -3.89 -2.63
N ILE A 25 5.32 -2.81 -2.37
CA ILE A 25 4.91 -2.46 -1.01
C ILE A 25 3.95 -3.50 -0.45
N PHE A 26 2.98 -3.95 -1.24
CA PHE A 26 2.06 -4.99 -0.78
C PHE A 26 2.77 -6.31 -0.53
N GLN A 27 3.75 -6.66 -1.35
CA GLN A 27 4.57 -7.85 -1.11
C GLN A 27 5.35 -7.73 0.20
N ASP A 28 5.91 -6.56 0.48
CA ASP A 28 6.63 -6.32 1.72
C ASP A 28 5.72 -6.48 2.93
N PHE A 29 4.50 -5.94 2.87
CA PHE A 29 3.52 -6.12 3.94
C PHE A 29 3.17 -7.59 4.12
N ALA A 30 2.99 -8.33 3.03
CA ALA A 30 2.68 -9.75 3.11
C ALA A 30 3.81 -10.53 3.79
N GLU A 31 5.05 -10.24 3.45
CA GLU A 31 6.20 -10.87 4.07
C GLU A 31 6.26 -10.59 5.56
N ARG A 32 6.02 -9.35 5.95
CA ARG A 32 5.98 -8.96 7.36
C ARG A 32 4.88 -9.68 8.11
N PHE A 33 3.72 -9.80 7.48
CA PHE A 33 2.60 -10.52 8.08
C PHE A 33 2.96 -11.99 8.33
N TYR A 34 3.55 -12.64 7.33
CA TYR A 34 3.96 -14.04 7.45
C TYR A 34 5.10 -14.22 8.47
N SER A 35 5.90 -13.20 8.68
CA SER A 35 6.98 -13.23 9.67
C SER A 35 6.47 -13.03 11.10
N GLY A 36 5.18 -12.82 11.27
CA GLY A 36 4.58 -12.66 12.59
C GLY A 36 4.54 -11.24 13.11
N GLU A 37 4.81 -10.24 12.27
CA GLU A 37 4.67 -8.85 12.67
C GLU A 37 3.19 -8.50 12.84
N ASN A 38 2.93 -7.55 13.71
CA ASN A 38 1.57 -7.16 14.03
C ASN A 38 0.99 -6.22 12.98
N ILE A 39 0.72 -6.78 11.81
CA ILE A 39 0.14 -6.04 10.68
C ILE A 39 -1.23 -6.64 10.38
N ASP A 40 -2.24 -5.78 10.26
CA ASP A 40 -3.58 -6.20 9.89
C ASP A 40 -3.78 -5.95 8.38
N PRO A 41 -3.79 -7.01 7.57
CA PRO A 41 -3.93 -6.83 6.12
C PRO A 41 -5.28 -6.23 5.71
N ASN A 42 -6.30 -6.31 6.56
CA ASN A 42 -7.59 -5.70 6.28
C ASN A 42 -7.58 -4.18 6.40
N GLU A 43 -6.55 -3.64 7.04
CA GLU A 43 -6.40 -2.20 7.21
C GLU A 43 -5.54 -1.54 6.14
N ILE A 44 -5.02 -2.33 5.20
CA ILE A 44 -4.22 -1.82 4.09
C ILE A 44 -5.14 -1.50 2.92
N GLU A 45 -5.07 -0.28 2.43
CA GLU A 45 -5.89 0.17 1.31
C GLU A 45 -5.03 0.84 0.25
N MET A 46 -5.49 0.77 -0.98
CA MET A 46 -4.85 1.44 -2.11
C MET A 46 -5.83 2.43 -2.71
N GLU A 47 -5.35 3.65 -2.94
CA GLU A 47 -6.15 4.72 -3.51
C GLU A 47 -5.52 5.15 -4.83
N GLU A 48 -6.30 5.16 -5.90
CA GLU A 48 -5.81 5.65 -7.19
C GLU A 48 -5.92 7.18 -7.24
N ILE A 49 -4.85 7.84 -7.65
CA ILE A 49 -4.85 9.29 -7.83
C ILE A 49 -5.36 9.58 -9.23
N LEU A 50 -6.49 10.27 -9.30
CA LEU A 50 -7.07 10.66 -10.58
C LEU A 50 -6.59 12.07 -10.91
N ASN A 51 -5.64 12.14 -11.85
CA ASN A 51 -5.22 13.42 -12.40
C ASN A 51 -6.10 13.73 -13.57
N GLY A 52 -6.97 14.68 -13.34
CA GLY A 52 -7.91 15.12 -14.36
C GLY A 52 -7.23 15.80 -15.54
#